data_46ec4ae06dd2a12bbf1e97845de7c98d
#
_entry.id   46ec4ae06dd2a12bbf1e97845de7c98d
#
_cell.length_a   1.000
_cell.length_b   1.000
_cell.length_c   1.000
_cell.angle_alpha   90.00
_cell.angle_beta   90.00
_cell.angle_gamma   90.00
#
_symmetry.space_group_name_H-M   'P 1'
#
loop_
_entity.id
_entity.type
_entity.pdbx_description
1 polymer ?
#
loop_
_entity_poly.entity_id
_entity_poly.type
_entity_poly.pdbx_seq_one_letter_code
_entity_poly.pdbx_strand_id
1 'polypeptide(L)' 'MEKLVKISERCRCCGKTITFNVTEEAYNNYINGTSVEEAFPEASSEIIDVLNFGLCESCLDKNFQGY' A
#
# COMPACT_ATOMS: atom_id res chain seq x y z
N MET A 1 7.14 19.25 -13.54
CA MET A 1 7.16 17.77 -13.65
C MET A 1 7.22 17.16 -12.27
N GLU A 2 6.30 16.27 -12.01
CA GLU A 2 6.28 15.55 -10.74
C GLU A 2 7.27 14.41 -10.80
N LYS A 3 8.03 14.24 -9.72
CA LYS A 3 8.90 13.09 -9.59
C LYS A 3 8.08 11.90 -9.06
N LEU A 4 8.36 10.74 -9.59
CA LEU A 4 7.73 9.51 -9.11
C LEU A 4 8.68 8.79 -8.17
N VAL A 5 8.12 8.32 -7.06
CA VAL A 5 8.84 7.51 -6.07
C VAL A 5 8.34 6.09 -6.20
N LYS A 6 9.26 5.15 -6.29
CA LYS A 6 8.92 3.74 -6.37
C LYS A 6 8.83 3.16 -4.97
N ILE A 7 7.71 2.56 -4.65
CA ILE A 7 7.49 1.92 -3.37
C ILE A 7 7.31 0.43 -3.59
N SER A 8 8.00 -0.36 -2.78
CA SER A 8 7.87 -1.82 -2.81
C SER A 8 7.48 -2.30 -1.42
N GLU A 9 6.40 -3.05 -1.34
CA GLU A 9 5.95 -3.64 -0.09
C GLU A 9 5.77 -5.14 -0.27
N ARG A 10 6.11 -5.88 0.76
CA ARG A 10 6.04 -7.33 0.72
C ARG A 10 4.98 -7.84 1.67
N CYS A 11 4.13 -8.72 1.17
CA CYS A 11 3.14 -9.39 2.01
C CYS A 11 3.83 -10.31 3.01
N ARG A 12 3.52 -10.18 4.28
CA ARG A 12 4.12 -10.99 5.33
C ARG A 12 3.65 -12.44 5.32
N CYS A 13 2.51 -12.68 4.73
CA CYS A 13 1.91 -14.01 4.73
C CYS A 13 2.41 -14.88 3.59
N CYS A 14 2.30 -14.40 2.37
CA CYS A 14 2.66 -15.19 1.18
C CYS A 14 3.99 -14.76 0.55
N GLY A 15 4.57 -13.66 0.98
CA GLY A 15 5.83 -13.17 0.46
C GLY A 15 5.72 -12.46 -0.89
N LYS A 16 4.51 -12.21 -1.36
CA LYS A 16 4.31 -11.49 -2.62
C LYS A 16 4.79 -10.06 -2.49
N THR A 17 5.57 -9.60 -3.47
CA THR A 17 6.05 -8.23 -3.51
C THR A 17 5.14 -7.40 -4.41
N ILE A 18 4.69 -6.26 -3.90
CA ILE A 18 3.85 -5.33 -4.63
C ILE A 18 4.66 -4.05 -4.83
N THR A 19 4.83 -3.66 -6.09
CA THR A 19 5.61 -2.47 -6.44
C THR A 19 4.69 -1.47 -7.14
N PHE A 20 4.78 -0.21 -6.75
CA PHE A 20 3.96 0.83 -7.36
C PHE A 20 4.68 2.16 -7.32
N ASN A 21 4.25 3.09 -8.19
CA ASN A 21 4.83 4.42 -8.25
C ASN A 21 3.84 5.44 -7.70
N VAL A 22 4.35 6.39 -6.93
CA VAL A 22 3.55 7.49 -6.39
C VAL A 22 4.30 8.80 -6.63
N THR A 23 3.60 9.93 -6.55
CA THR A 23 4.27 11.22 -6.64
C THR A 23 5.08 11.47 -5.38
N GLU A 24 6.13 12.26 -5.50
CA GLU A 24 6.95 12.64 -4.34
C GLU A 24 6.11 13.37 -3.29
N GLU A 25 5.18 14.21 -3.74
CA GLU A 25 4.28 14.91 -2.84
C GLU A 25 3.41 13.94 -2.05
N ALA A 26 2.83 12.96 -2.71
CA ALA A 26 2.00 11.95 -2.06
C ALA A 26 2.82 11.15 -1.05
N TYR A 27 4.02 10.77 -1.42
CA TYR A 27 4.93 10.04 -0.53
C TYR A 27 5.25 10.86 0.72
N ASN A 28 5.57 12.15 0.53
CA ASN A 28 5.87 13.03 1.65
C ASN A 28 4.67 13.16 2.60
N ASN A 29 3.48 13.28 2.06
CA ASN A 29 2.27 13.33 2.88
C ASN A 29 2.11 12.04 3.71
N TYR A 30 2.38 10.91 3.09
CA TYR A 30 2.28 9.63 3.76
C TYR A 30 3.24 9.53 4.95
N ILE A 31 4.51 9.88 4.76
CA ILE A 31 5.49 9.79 5.84
C ILE A 31 5.27 10.83 6.93
N ASN A 32 4.54 11.91 6.63
CA ASN A 32 4.19 12.95 7.60
C ASN A 32 2.95 12.61 8.42
N GLY A 33 2.33 11.47 8.19
CA GLY A 33 1.21 11.01 8.97
C GLY A 33 -0.14 11.02 8.28
N THR A 34 -0.19 11.41 7.00
CA THR A 34 -1.42 11.36 6.23
C THR A 34 -1.82 9.90 6.01
N SER A 35 -3.09 9.58 6.12
CA SER A 35 -3.54 8.22 5.91
C SER A 35 -3.26 7.76 4.47
N VAL A 36 -3.11 6.45 4.29
CA VAL A 36 -2.79 5.88 2.98
C VAL A 36 -3.82 6.28 1.94
N GLU A 37 -5.10 6.22 2.30
CA GLU A 37 -6.17 6.56 1.38
C GLU A 37 -6.15 8.03 0.95
N GLU A 38 -5.77 8.92 1.85
CA GLU A 38 -5.67 10.33 1.53
C GLU A 38 -4.39 10.67 0.79
N ALA A 39 -3.28 10.02 1.16
CA ALA A 39 -2.00 10.26 0.52
C ALA A 39 -1.97 9.71 -0.90
N PHE A 40 -2.60 8.57 -1.12
CA PHE A 40 -2.59 7.89 -2.41
C PHE A 40 -4.02 7.61 -2.89
N PRO A 41 -4.78 8.66 -3.25
CA PRO A 41 -6.18 8.47 -3.63
C PRO A 41 -6.39 7.63 -4.90
N GLU A 42 -5.36 7.49 -5.70
CA GLU A 42 -5.41 6.69 -6.93
C GLU A 42 -4.91 5.25 -6.72
N ALA A 43 -4.47 4.92 -5.53
CA ALA A 43 -3.96 3.59 -5.25
C ALA A 43 -5.08 2.56 -5.28
N SER A 44 -4.77 1.36 -5.76
CA SER A 44 -5.74 0.27 -5.76
C SER A 44 -5.94 -0.26 -4.33
N SER A 45 -7.04 -1.00 -4.14
CA SER A 45 -7.33 -1.60 -2.84
C SER A 45 -6.18 -2.46 -2.33
N GLU A 46 -5.53 -3.21 -3.23
CA GLU A 46 -4.41 -4.06 -2.87
C GLU A 46 -3.24 -3.25 -2.29
N ILE A 47 -2.93 -2.12 -2.92
CA ILE A 47 -1.86 -1.24 -2.45
C ILE A 47 -2.21 -0.67 -1.09
N ILE A 48 -3.43 -0.20 -0.92
CA ILE A 48 -3.90 0.36 0.34
C ILE A 48 -3.84 -0.70 1.45
N ASP A 49 -4.27 -1.90 1.16
CA ASP A 49 -4.26 -3.00 2.12
C ASP A 49 -2.84 -3.36 2.55
N VAL A 50 -1.92 -3.48 1.60
CA VAL A 50 -0.55 -3.87 1.92
C VAL A 50 0.15 -2.77 2.74
N LEU A 51 -0.15 -1.52 2.49
CA LEU A 51 0.43 -0.42 3.25
C LEU A 51 -0.15 -0.31 4.66
N ASN A 52 -1.43 -0.59 4.83
CA ASN A 52 -2.08 -0.53 6.13
C ASN A 52 -1.82 -1.75 7.00
N PHE A 53 -1.83 -2.92 6.42
CA PHE A 53 -1.81 -4.18 7.17
C PHE A 53 -0.56 -5.02 6.95
N GLY A 54 0.19 -4.72 5.90
CA GLY A 54 1.35 -5.53 5.54
C GLY A 54 0.98 -6.86 4.89
N LEU A 55 -0.24 -7.00 4.42
CA LEU A 55 -0.77 -8.21 3.78
C LEU A 55 -1.39 -7.86 2.45
N CYS A 56 -1.26 -8.75 1.47
CA CYS A 56 -1.94 -8.55 0.19
C CYS A 56 -3.43 -8.84 0.36
N GLU A 57 -4.21 -8.39 -0.60
CA GLU A 57 -5.67 -8.52 -0.55
C GLU A 57 -6.12 -9.98 -0.33
N SER A 58 -5.49 -10.91 -1.03
CA SER A 58 -5.81 -12.34 -0.89
C SER A 58 -5.56 -12.85 0.52
N CYS A 59 -4.45 -12.46 1.13
CA CYS A 59 -4.12 -12.89 2.49
C CYS A 59 -5.02 -12.24 3.53
N LEU A 60 -5.37 -10.97 3.32
CA LEU A 60 -6.32 -10.29 4.19
C LEU A 60 -7.68 -11.00 4.17
N ASP A 61 -8.13 -11.32 2.98
CA ASP A 61 -9.41 -12.00 2.80
C ASP A 61 -9.43 -13.34 3.54
N LYS A 62 -8.36 -14.11 3.40
CA LYS A 62 -8.25 -15.39 4.11
C LYS A 62 -8.23 -15.22 5.61
N ASN A 63 -7.50 -14.24 6.11
CA ASN A 63 -7.37 -14.04 7.56
C ASN A 63 -8.66 -13.54 8.19
N PHE A 64 -9.45 -12.76 7.47
CA PHE A 64 -10.70 -12.25 8.00
C PHE A 64 -11.90 -13.17 7.79
N GLN A 65 -11.76 -14.17 6.96
CA GLN A 65 -12.81 -15.14 6.74
C GLN A 65 -12.67 -16.39 7.61
N GLY A 66 -11.71 -16.42 8.47
CA GLY A 66 -11.37 -17.60 9.26
C GLY A 66 -12.23 -17.83 10.51
N TYR A 67 -13.43 -17.33 10.52
CA TYR A 67 -14.31 -17.52 11.68
C TYR A 67 -15.33 -18.58 11.43
#